data_a9cfa756578aeb3a301417278a62f661
#
_entry.id   a9cfa756578aeb3a301417278a62f661
#
_cell.length_a   1.000
_cell.length_b   1.000
_cell.length_c   1.000
_cell.angle_alpha   90.00
_cell.angle_beta   90.00
_cell.angle_gamma   90.00
#
_symmetry.space_group_name_H-M   'P 1'
#
loop_
_entity.id
_entity.type
_entity.pdbx_description
1 polymer ?
#
loop_
_entity_poly.entity_id
_entity_poly.type
_entity_poly.pdbx_seq_one_letter_code
_entity_poly.pdbx_strand_id
1 'polypeptide(L)'
;MKKILAVLIVITLSGCKTMMENQTVSKANINSVLDAWHKAAAEANYDAYFSLMADDAIFIGTDATENWNKTAFQAYAKPHFDKGKAWSFTALERHIYFDETGKTAWFDELLNTQMKICRGSGVLIKIGKGWKIKHYVLSMTIPNENSDEVIKVKASLEDAMIKTLKSKQ
;
A
#
# COMPACT_ATOMS: atom_id res chain seq x y z
N MET A 1 -24.45 45.79 3.65
CA MET A 1 -23.39 44.98 4.25
C MET A 1 -23.89 43.61 4.75
N LYS A 2 -25.02 43.43 5.40
CA LYS A 2 -25.54 42.14 5.91
C LYS A 2 -25.82 41.08 4.79
N LYS A 3 -26.24 41.52 3.58
CA LYS A 3 -26.52 40.57 2.46
C LYS A 3 -25.27 39.96 1.81
N ILE A 4 -24.13 40.68 1.81
CA ILE A 4 -22.86 40.19 1.27
C ILE A 4 -22.26 39.11 2.18
N LEU A 5 -22.42 39.24 3.51
CA LEU A 5 -21.93 38.27 4.47
C LEU A 5 -22.65 36.90 4.35
N ALA A 6 -23.98 36.93 4.09
CA ALA A 6 -24.75 35.69 3.89
C ALA A 6 -24.35 34.92 2.61
N VAL A 7 -24.01 35.62 1.53
CA VAL A 7 -23.54 35.00 0.28
C VAL A 7 -22.15 34.35 0.46
N LEU A 8 -21.23 34.98 1.20
CA LEU A 8 -19.91 34.39 1.47
C LEU A 8 -19.99 33.09 2.31
N ILE A 9 -20.89 33.03 3.30
CA ILE A 9 -21.08 31.84 4.14
C ILE A 9 -21.64 30.66 3.32
N VAL A 10 -22.56 30.92 2.38
CA VAL A 10 -23.12 29.87 1.52
C VAL A 10 -22.07 29.29 0.57
N ILE A 11 -21.17 30.12 0.04
CA ILE A 11 -20.09 29.66 -0.86
C ILE A 11 -19.08 28.77 -0.12
N THR A 12 -18.74 29.10 1.13
CA THR A 12 -17.79 28.29 1.93
C THR A 12 -18.38 26.93 2.32
N LEU A 13 -19.66 26.84 2.63
CA LEU A 13 -20.35 25.60 2.98
C LEU A 13 -20.48 24.67 1.76
N SER A 14 -20.69 25.21 0.57
CA SER A 14 -20.74 24.43 -0.68
C SER A 14 -19.38 23.82 -1.04
N GLY A 15 -18.28 24.55 -0.84
CA GLY A 15 -16.92 24.07 -1.11
C GLY A 15 -16.52 22.90 -0.21
N CYS A 16 -16.84 22.95 1.08
CA CYS A 16 -16.57 21.87 2.04
C CYS A 16 -17.33 20.57 1.69
N LYS A 17 -18.60 20.68 1.31
CA LYS A 17 -19.41 19.52 0.92
C LYS A 17 -18.87 18.81 -0.32
N THR A 18 -18.47 19.57 -1.33
CA THR A 18 -17.90 19.02 -2.57
C THR A 18 -16.54 18.33 -2.34
N MET A 19 -15.69 18.86 -1.46
CA MET A 19 -14.43 18.22 -1.09
C MET A 19 -14.65 16.88 -0.37
N MET A 20 -15.56 16.82 0.58
CA MET A 20 -15.89 15.59 1.32
C MET A 20 -16.49 14.51 0.39
N GLU A 21 -17.37 14.89 -0.52
CA GLU A 21 -17.97 13.98 -1.51
C GLU A 21 -16.92 13.42 -2.47
N ASN A 22 -16.00 14.26 -2.95
CA ASN A 22 -14.87 13.83 -3.79
C ASN A 22 -13.92 12.88 -3.06
N GLN A 23 -13.64 13.09 -1.78
CA GLN A 23 -12.83 12.19 -0.99
C GLN A 23 -13.51 10.83 -0.75
N THR A 24 -14.80 10.81 -0.50
CA THR A 24 -15.58 9.57 -0.33
C THR A 24 -15.52 8.71 -1.59
N VAL A 25 -15.75 9.30 -2.77
CA VAL A 25 -15.62 8.62 -4.06
C VAL A 25 -14.18 8.14 -4.31
N SER A 26 -13.18 8.96 -3.97
CA SER A 26 -11.77 8.59 -4.10
C SER A 26 -11.39 7.43 -3.19
N LYS A 27 -11.88 7.38 -1.94
CA LYS A 27 -11.68 6.23 -1.03
C LYS A 27 -12.26 4.94 -1.60
N ALA A 28 -13.49 4.98 -2.13
CA ALA A 28 -14.11 3.82 -2.76
C ALA A 28 -13.29 3.31 -3.96
N ASN A 29 -12.79 4.23 -4.80
CA ASN A 29 -11.95 3.89 -5.94
C ASN A 29 -10.62 3.26 -5.52
N ILE A 30 -9.96 3.79 -4.48
CA ILE A 30 -8.70 3.23 -3.94
C ILE A 30 -8.94 1.85 -3.36
N ASN A 31 -10.02 1.64 -2.58
CA ASN A 31 -10.39 0.31 -2.09
C ASN A 31 -10.54 -0.67 -3.25
N SER A 32 -11.25 -0.29 -4.30
CA SER A 32 -11.44 -1.15 -5.49
C SER A 32 -10.10 -1.48 -6.18
N VAL A 33 -9.17 -0.53 -6.26
CA VAL A 33 -7.83 -0.77 -6.84
C VAL A 33 -7.03 -1.76 -5.99
N LEU A 34 -7.00 -1.58 -4.67
CA LEU A 34 -6.25 -2.47 -3.76
C LEU A 34 -6.86 -3.87 -3.72
N ASP A 35 -8.20 -3.97 -3.69
CA ASP A 35 -8.89 -5.26 -3.72
C ASP A 35 -8.65 -6.00 -5.06
N ALA A 36 -8.69 -5.28 -6.18
CA ALA A 36 -8.37 -5.84 -7.49
C ALA A 36 -6.90 -6.27 -7.57
N TRP A 37 -6.00 -5.54 -6.93
CA TRP A 37 -4.58 -5.87 -6.89
C TRP A 37 -4.32 -7.16 -6.11
N HIS A 38 -4.88 -7.31 -4.92
CA HIS A 38 -4.79 -8.55 -4.13
C HIS A 38 -5.45 -9.74 -4.84
N LYS A 39 -6.61 -9.51 -5.47
CA LYS A 39 -7.30 -10.53 -6.27
C LYS A 39 -6.45 -11.00 -7.45
N ALA A 40 -5.83 -10.07 -8.18
CA ALA A 40 -4.97 -10.42 -9.31
C ALA A 40 -3.78 -11.31 -8.91
N ALA A 41 -3.20 -11.10 -7.72
CA ALA A 41 -2.17 -11.99 -7.18
C ALA A 41 -2.72 -13.38 -6.83
N ALA A 42 -3.88 -13.44 -6.16
CA ALA A 42 -4.52 -14.70 -5.79
C ALA A 42 -4.93 -15.55 -7.02
N GLU A 43 -5.29 -14.89 -8.11
CA GLU A 43 -5.67 -15.52 -9.39
C GLU A 43 -4.48 -15.70 -10.34
N ALA A 44 -3.26 -15.36 -9.92
CA ALA A 44 -2.05 -15.38 -10.73
C ALA A 44 -2.18 -14.59 -12.05
N ASN A 45 -2.97 -13.52 -12.04
CA ASN A 45 -3.13 -12.62 -13.18
C ASN A 45 -2.02 -11.56 -13.17
N TYR A 46 -0.88 -11.92 -13.75
CA TYR A 46 0.33 -11.09 -13.77
C TYR A 46 0.11 -9.70 -14.38
N ASP A 47 -0.53 -9.64 -15.54
CA ASP A 47 -0.73 -8.38 -16.26
C ASP A 47 -1.67 -7.45 -15.50
N ALA A 48 -2.78 -7.98 -14.98
CA ALA A 48 -3.70 -7.22 -14.15
C ALA A 48 -3.00 -6.68 -12.89
N TYR A 49 -2.21 -7.51 -12.21
CA TYR A 49 -1.46 -7.14 -11.01
C TYR A 49 -0.52 -5.94 -11.26
N PHE A 50 0.37 -6.07 -12.25
CA PHE A 50 1.37 -5.05 -12.55
C PHE A 50 0.80 -3.81 -13.25
N SER A 51 -0.36 -3.94 -13.92
CA SER A 51 -1.08 -2.79 -14.49
C SER A 51 -1.58 -1.80 -13.44
N LEU A 52 -1.83 -2.26 -12.21
CA LEU A 52 -2.29 -1.41 -11.10
C LEU A 52 -1.16 -0.67 -10.39
N MET A 53 0.10 -1.02 -10.66
CA MET A 53 1.28 -0.32 -10.15
C MET A 53 1.71 0.80 -11.11
N ALA A 54 2.20 1.91 -10.57
CA ALA A 54 2.85 2.96 -11.35
C ALA A 54 4.16 2.41 -11.98
N ASP A 55 4.64 3.03 -13.08
CA ASP A 55 5.82 2.51 -13.79
C ASP A 55 7.10 2.62 -12.96
N ASP A 56 7.17 3.61 -12.10
CA ASP A 56 8.25 3.85 -11.16
C ASP A 56 7.89 3.44 -9.72
N ALA A 57 7.01 2.45 -9.56
CA ALA A 57 6.61 1.94 -8.26
C ALA A 57 7.76 1.19 -7.57
N ILE A 58 7.75 1.29 -6.24
CA ILE A 58 8.64 0.53 -5.35
C ILE A 58 7.81 -0.46 -4.53
N PHE A 59 8.26 -1.70 -4.46
CA PHE A 59 7.73 -2.74 -3.58
C PHE A 59 8.79 -3.16 -2.57
N ILE A 60 8.43 -3.14 -1.30
CA ILE A 60 9.26 -3.62 -0.21
C ILE A 60 8.56 -4.84 0.40
N GLY A 61 9.24 -5.98 0.35
CA GLY A 61 8.73 -7.22 0.90
C GLY A 61 9.03 -7.40 2.39
N THR A 62 8.83 -8.60 2.88
CA THR A 62 8.95 -8.92 4.32
C THR A 62 10.36 -9.17 4.79
N ASP A 63 11.30 -9.44 3.89
CA ASP A 63 12.72 -9.58 4.20
C ASP A 63 13.45 -8.25 4.02
N ALA A 64 14.42 -7.97 4.87
CA ALA A 64 15.16 -6.71 4.86
C ALA A 64 15.96 -6.46 3.55
N THR A 65 16.18 -7.49 2.73
CA THR A 65 16.84 -7.40 1.42
C THR A 65 15.85 -7.12 0.28
N GLU A 66 14.57 -7.22 0.53
CA GLU A 66 13.51 -7.13 -0.47
C GLU A 66 13.06 -5.69 -0.70
N ASN A 67 13.80 -4.98 -1.54
CA ASN A 67 13.47 -3.62 -1.98
C ASN A 67 13.64 -3.56 -3.50
N TRP A 68 12.53 -3.55 -4.23
CA TRP A 68 12.50 -3.64 -5.68
C TRP A 68 11.80 -2.44 -6.32
N ASN A 69 12.37 -1.94 -7.41
CA ASN A 69 11.58 -1.20 -8.39
C ASN A 69 10.63 -2.16 -9.13
N LYS A 70 9.67 -1.61 -9.86
CA LYS A 70 8.65 -2.41 -10.58
C LYS A 70 9.26 -3.49 -11.47
N THR A 71 10.31 -3.17 -12.24
CA THR A 71 10.96 -4.12 -13.17
C THR A 71 11.60 -5.29 -12.43
N ALA A 72 12.34 -5.01 -11.36
CA ALA A 72 12.96 -6.05 -10.53
C ALA A 72 11.89 -6.90 -9.83
N PHE A 73 10.81 -6.27 -9.34
CA PHE A 73 9.70 -6.98 -8.72
C PHE A 73 8.95 -7.86 -9.74
N GLN A 74 8.78 -7.41 -10.97
CA GLN A 74 8.22 -8.21 -12.06
C GLN A 74 9.05 -9.47 -12.33
N ALA A 75 10.36 -9.33 -12.38
CA ALA A 75 11.26 -10.48 -12.58
C ALA A 75 11.18 -11.48 -11.41
N TYR A 76 11.17 -10.99 -10.17
CA TYR A 76 11.00 -11.82 -8.97
C TYR A 76 9.64 -12.53 -8.94
N ALA A 77 8.56 -11.83 -9.26
CA ALA A 77 7.21 -12.34 -9.16
C ALA A 77 6.85 -13.34 -10.28
N LYS A 78 7.42 -13.16 -11.49
CA LYS A 78 7.05 -13.94 -12.69
C LYS A 78 6.98 -15.45 -12.46
N PRO A 79 8.01 -16.11 -11.85
CA PRO A 79 7.95 -17.56 -11.62
C PRO A 79 6.82 -18.00 -10.67
N HIS A 80 6.37 -17.13 -9.75
CA HIS A 80 5.28 -17.42 -8.85
C HIS A 80 3.93 -17.37 -9.58
N PHE A 81 3.74 -16.34 -10.41
CA PHE A 81 2.54 -16.21 -11.24
C PHE A 81 2.44 -17.33 -12.28
N ASP A 82 3.54 -17.74 -12.90
CA ASP A 82 3.57 -18.80 -13.90
C ASP A 82 3.17 -20.19 -13.33
N LYS A 83 3.30 -20.38 -12.02
CA LYS A 83 2.82 -21.59 -11.33
C LYS A 83 1.31 -21.60 -11.11
N GLY A 84 0.59 -20.57 -11.55
CA GLY A 84 -0.86 -20.44 -11.41
C GLY A 84 -1.35 -20.04 -10.02
N LYS A 85 -0.43 -19.71 -9.09
CA LYS A 85 -0.74 -19.22 -7.74
C LYS A 85 0.44 -18.41 -7.21
N ALA A 86 0.29 -17.10 -7.09
CA ALA A 86 1.32 -16.25 -6.50
C ALA A 86 1.17 -16.19 -4.97
N TRP A 87 0.44 -15.21 -4.45
CA TRP A 87 0.13 -15.07 -3.03
C TRP A 87 -1.33 -14.65 -2.87
N SER A 88 -1.91 -14.94 -1.70
CA SER A 88 -3.30 -14.62 -1.41
C SER A 88 -3.38 -13.78 -0.14
N PHE A 89 -3.84 -12.55 -0.30
CA PHE A 89 -4.03 -11.60 0.78
C PHE A 89 -5.49 -11.16 0.82
N THR A 90 -6.09 -11.17 2.01
CA THR A 90 -7.44 -10.67 2.23
C THR A 90 -7.39 -9.52 3.22
N ALA A 91 -7.83 -8.35 2.82
CA ALA A 91 -7.91 -7.20 3.72
C ALA A 91 -8.91 -7.46 4.85
N LEU A 92 -8.46 -7.27 6.09
CA LEU A 92 -9.26 -7.35 7.31
C LEU A 92 -9.70 -5.95 7.74
N GLU A 93 -8.83 -4.98 7.58
CA GLU A 93 -9.02 -3.59 7.93
C GLU A 93 -8.19 -2.72 6.99
N ARG A 94 -8.66 -1.52 6.63
CA ARG A 94 -7.92 -0.58 5.79
C ARG A 94 -8.28 0.87 6.11
N HIS A 95 -7.26 1.70 6.25
CA HIS A 95 -7.39 3.15 6.45
C HIS A 95 -6.76 3.87 5.27
N ILE A 96 -7.44 4.89 4.74
CA ILE A 96 -6.98 5.65 3.57
C ILE A 96 -7.04 7.14 3.92
N TYR A 97 -5.93 7.83 3.64
CA TYR A 97 -5.71 9.25 3.88
C TYR A 97 -5.30 9.94 2.59
N PHE A 98 -5.49 11.25 2.49
CA PHE A 98 -5.18 12.04 1.31
C PHE A 98 -4.33 13.25 1.66
N ASP A 99 -3.51 13.66 0.70
CA ASP A 99 -2.90 14.97 0.71
C ASP A 99 -3.94 16.07 0.44
N GLU A 100 -3.55 17.33 0.62
CA GLU A 100 -4.41 18.49 0.41
C GLU A 100 -4.91 18.62 -1.04
N THR A 101 -4.15 18.11 -2.00
CA THR A 101 -4.51 18.17 -3.42
C THR A 101 -5.48 17.07 -3.85
N GLY A 102 -5.63 16.02 -3.04
CA GLY A 102 -6.40 14.82 -3.38
C GLY A 102 -5.81 14.02 -4.56
N LYS A 103 -4.53 14.20 -4.88
CA LYS A 103 -3.81 13.49 -5.93
C LYS A 103 -2.88 12.40 -5.43
N THR A 104 -2.52 12.47 -4.15
CA THR A 104 -1.75 11.46 -3.44
C THR A 104 -2.58 10.92 -2.29
N ALA A 105 -2.55 9.62 -2.11
CA ALA A 105 -3.14 8.96 -0.97
C ALA A 105 -2.13 8.01 -0.34
N TRP A 106 -2.16 7.90 0.98
CA TRP A 106 -1.46 6.84 1.69
C TRP A 106 -2.44 5.98 2.45
N PHE A 107 -2.06 4.76 2.71
CA PHE A 107 -2.92 3.82 3.39
C PHE A 107 -2.11 2.84 4.25
N ASP A 108 -2.78 2.25 5.20
CA ASP A 108 -2.38 1.04 5.89
C ASP A 108 -3.52 0.02 5.87
N GLU A 109 -3.16 -1.25 5.93
CA GLU A 109 -4.12 -2.35 5.98
C GLU A 109 -3.60 -3.53 6.81
N LEU A 110 -4.50 -4.21 7.50
CA LEU A 110 -4.24 -5.52 8.06
C LEU A 110 -4.72 -6.58 7.08
N LEU A 111 -3.89 -7.57 6.85
CA LEU A 111 -4.11 -8.62 5.86
C LEU A 111 -4.10 -9.99 6.52
N ASN A 112 -5.07 -10.83 6.20
CA ASN A 112 -4.98 -12.26 6.41
C ASN A 112 -4.19 -12.88 5.26
N THR A 113 -3.08 -13.55 5.59
CA THR A 113 -2.16 -14.13 4.61
C THR A 113 -1.75 -15.54 5.03
N GLN A 114 -1.00 -16.24 4.17
CA GLN A 114 -0.34 -17.51 4.55
C GLN A 114 0.69 -17.34 5.68
N MET A 115 1.17 -16.11 5.93
CA MET A 115 2.06 -15.74 7.05
C MET A 115 1.29 -15.26 8.28
N LYS A 116 -0.03 -15.49 8.33
CA LYS A 116 -0.97 -14.95 9.31
C LYS A 116 -1.17 -13.45 9.10
N ILE A 117 -1.31 -12.66 10.17
CA ILE A 117 -1.58 -11.24 10.03
C ILE A 117 -0.30 -10.52 9.57
N CYS A 118 -0.41 -9.87 8.43
CA CYS A 118 0.59 -8.93 7.94
C CYS A 118 0.02 -7.51 7.92
N ARG A 119 0.90 -6.52 7.91
CA ARG A 119 0.55 -5.14 7.63
C ARG A 119 1.05 -4.76 6.26
N GLY A 120 0.12 -4.34 5.41
CA GLY A 120 0.42 -3.60 4.20
C GLY A 120 0.35 -2.11 4.47
N SER A 121 1.24 -1.33 3.88
CA SER A 121 1.12 0.12 3.85
C SER A 121 1.68 0.66 2.54
N GLY A 122 1.20 1.80 2.09
CA GLY A 122 1.68 2.30 0.82
C GLY A 122 1.14 3.65 0.43
N VAL A 123 1.55 4.06 -0.75
CA VAL A 123 1.16 5.32 -1.38
C VAL A 123 0.57 5.03 -2.74
N LEU A 124 -0.56 5.66 -3.03
CA LEU A 124 -1.15 5.70 -4.38
C LEU A 124 -1.07 7.13 -4.93
N ILE A 125 -0.92 7.22 -6.23
CA ILE A 125 -0.98 8.48 -6.98
C ILE A 125 -2.09 8.43 -8.00
N LYS A 126 -2.74 9.57 -8.23
CA LYS A 126 -3.77 9.72 -9.24
C LYS A 126 -3.14 10.02 -10.59
N ILE A 127 -3.32 9.12 -11.56
CA ILE A 127 -2.86 9.27 -12.94
C ILE A 127 -4.08 9.32 -13.85
N GLY A 128 -4.33 10.46 -14.46
CA GLY A 128 -5.55 10.69 -15.24
C GLY A 128 -6.81 10.55 -14.37
N LYS A 129 -7.67 9.60 -14.70
CA LYS A 129 -8.90 9.30 -13.93
C LYS A 129 -8.73 8.15 -12.94
N GLY A 130 -7.58 7.45 -12.92
CA GLY A 130 -7.34 6.26 -12.10
C GLY A 130 -6.32 6.48 -11.00
N TRP A 131 -6.26 5.52 -10.09
CA TRP A 131 -5.25 5.43 -9.04
C TRP A 131 -4.26 4.33 -9.36
N LYS A 132 -2.97 4.55 -9.07
CA LYS A 132 -1.89 3.56 -9.21
C LYS A 132 -1.10 3.46 -7.92
N ILE A 133 -0.70 2.24 -7.57
CA ILE A 133 0.18 1.99 -6.43
C ILE A 133 1.58 2.49 -6.79
N LYS A 134 2.08 3.44 -6.01
CA LYS A 134 3.39 4.07 -6.18
C LYS A 134 4.43 3.48 -5.25
N HIS A 135 4.03 3.11 -4.06
CA HIS A 135 4.88 2.51 -3.06
C HIS A 135 4.07 1.53 -2.23
N TYR A 136 4.63 0.37 -1.92
CA TYR A 136 4.02 -0.61 -1.04
C TYR A 136 5.07 -1.27 -0.15
N VAL A 137 4.73 -1.42 1.11
CA VAL A 137 5.52 -2.15 2.11
C VAL A 137 4.66 -3.25 2.71
N LEU A 138 5.14 -4.47 2.69
CA LEU A 138 4.54 -5.60 3.40
C LEU A 138 5.40 -5.97 4.60
N SER A 139 4.80 -6.09 5.77
CA SER A 139 5.51 -6.49 6.99
C SER A 139 4.72 -7.56 7.74
N MET A 140 5.40 -8.57 8.24
CA MET A 140 4.80 -9.50 9.20
C MET A 140 4.56 -8.76 10.52
N THR A 141 3.35 -8.90 11.09
CA THR A 141 3.10 -8.39 12.42
C THR A 141 3.46 -9.44 13.45
N ILE A 142 4.06 -9.01 14.56
CA ILE A 142 4.45 -9.89 15.67
C ILE A 142 3.65 -9.48 16.89
N PRO A 143 2.85 -10.39 17.49
CA PRO A 143 2.22 -10.12 18.79
C PRO A 143 3.30 -9.78 19.83
N ASN A 144 3.02 -8.81 20.69
CA ASN A 144 3.99 -8.36 21.70
C ASN A 144 4.50 -9.50 22.59
N GLU A 145 3.64 -10.46 22.89
CA GLU A 145 3.96 -11.63 23.70
C GLU A 145 4.99 -12.56 23.05
N ASN A 146 5.16 -12.47 21.72
CA ASN A 146 6.12 -13.31 20.97
C ASN A 146 7.39 -12.54 20.57
N SER A 147 7.51 -11.25 20.91
CA SER A 147 8.60 -10.40 20.44
C SER A 147 9.97 -10.92 20.83
N ASP A 148 10.16 -11.33 22.09
CA ASP A 148 11.44 -11.81 22.59
C ASP A 148 11.90 -13.10 21.90
N GLU A 149 10.97 -14.00 21.60
CA GLU A 149 11.28 -15.25 20.89
C GLU A 149 11.69 -14.96 19.43
N VAL A 150 10.97 -14.08 18.77
CA VAL A 150 11.30 -13.68 17.41
C VAL A 150 12.65 -12.98 17.33
N ILE A 151 12.96 -12.08 18.27
CA ILE A 151 14.27 -11.41 18.37
C ILE A 151 15.39 -12.46 18.49
N LYS A 152 15.24 -13.46 19.34
CA LYS A 152 16.24 -14.53 19.51
C LYS A 152 16.46 -15.32 18.21
N VAL A 153 15.37 -15.66 17.49
CA VAL A 153 15.44 -16.46 16.26
C VAL A 153 16.16 -15.70 15.15
N LYS A 154 15.91 -14.39 15.00
CA LYS A 154 16.45 -13.58 13.90
C LYS A 154 17.82 -12.96 14.20
N ALA A 155 18.23 -12.87 15.48
CA ALA A 155 19.39 -12.10 15.93
C ALA A 155 20.67 -12.41 15.13
N SER A 156 21.04 -13.69 14.97
CA SER A 156 22.30 -14.05 14.31
C SER A 156 22.39 -13.60 12.86
N LEU A 157 21.27 -13.67 12.11
CA LEU A 157 21.20 -13.24 10.73
C LEU A 157 21.19 -11.72 10.62
N GLU A 158 20.41 -11.06 11.46
CA GLU A 158 20.28 -9.60 11.43
C GLU A 158 21.50 -8.89 11.97
N ASP A 159 22.19 -9.40 13.01
CA ASP A 159 23.43 -8.82 13.49
C ASP A 159 24.52 -8.83 12.41
N ALA A 160 24.63 -9.90 11.63
CA ALA A 160 25.54 -9.95 10.49
C ALA A 160 25.18 -8.91 9.40
N MET A 161 23.90 -8.76 9.11
CA MET A 161 23.40 -7.76 8.18
C MET A 161 23.64 -6.33 8.66
N ILE A 162 23.32 -6.04 9.93
CA ILE A 162 23.56 -4.74 10.57
C ILE A 162 25.04 -4.36 10.45
N LYS A 163 25.95 -5.29 10.74
CA LYS A 163 27.39 -5.06 10.61
C LYS A 163 27.77 -4.69 9.16
N THR A 164 27.23 -5.42 8.19
CA THR A 164 27.47 -5.17 6.76
C THR A 164 26.93 -3.81 6.33
N LEU A 165 25.73 -3.43 6.77
CA LEU A 165 25.12 -2.14 6.41
C LEU A 165 25.87 -0.96 7.04
N LYS A 166 26.33 -1.09 8.30
CA LYS A 166 27.14 -0.06 8.96
C LYS A 166 28.49 0.16 8.30
N SER A 167 29.08 -0.86 7.70
CA SER A 167 30.37 -0.73 7.00
C SER A 167 30.29 -0.03 5.63
N LYS A 168 29.08 0.23 5.12
CA LYS A 168 28.83 0.91 3.85
C LYS A 168 28.52 2.41 4.01
N GLN A 169 28.36 2.88 5.23
CA GLN A 169 28.15 4.30 5.58
C GLN A 169 29.49 5.00 5.85
#